data_b926368237177c7cc88206772ebca127
#
_entry.id   b926368237177c7cc88206772ebca127
#
_cell.length_a   1.000
_cell.length_b   1.000
_cell.length_c   1.000
_cell.angle_alpha   90.00
_cell.angle_beta   90.00
_cell.angle_gamma   90.00
#
_symmetry.space_group_name_H-M   'P 1'
#
loop_
_entity.id
_entity.type
_entity.pdbx_description
1 polymer ?
#
loop_
_entity_poly.entity_id
_entity_poly.type
_entity_poly.pdbx_seq_one_letter_code
_entity_poly.pdbx_strand_id
1 'polypeptide(L)'
;MIHVGPGEWRLFVVVLTVLAFAHGYRKLSPFFAVTWFGAGLIFGWFFTDHRSSPEALLLPVLVVYLAAAVAKGVVERGALAGNHIVHVLATGVFGALIALPLESSAAAMGWTTPRSTFIRLWAQSEHTWTGGVPLELPLQWAVLSTLFYGVYKLLDHVGLGATLQTIVLFGAMPFLPRGVEWVVQLFG
;
A
#
# COMPACT_ATOMS: atom_id res chain seq x y z
N MET A 1 19.41 13.61 -19.19
CA MET A 1 18.13 13.10 -18.62
C MET A 1 18.10 11.61 -18.90
N ILE A 2 18.07 10.78 -17.88
CA ILE A 2 17.97 9.31 -18.07
C ILE A 2 16.52 9.02 -18.42
N HIS A 3 16.27 8.55 -19.63
CA HIS A 3 14.93 8.08 -20.03
C HIS A 3 14.76 6.66 -19.47
N VAL A 4 14.03 6.55 -18.40
CA VAL A 4 13.60 5.27 -17.83
C VAL A 4 12.33 4.83 -18.55
N GLY A 5 12.36 3.68 -19.21
CA GLY A 5 11.21 3.15 -19.94
C GLY A 5 10.24 2.34 -19.04
N PRO A 6 9.06 1.97 -19.56
CA PRO A 6 8.07 1.18 -18.79
C PRO A 6 8.63 -0.17 -18.27
N GLY A 7 9.52 -0.80 -19.03
CA GLY A 7 10.15 -2.05 -18.60
C GLY A 7 11.10 -1.88 -17.43
N GLU A 8 11.83 -0.78 -17.39
CA GLU A 8 12.74 -0.44 -16.29
C GLU A 8 11.98 -0.09 -15.02
N TRP A 9 10.83 0.59 -15.14
CA TRP A 9 9.93 0.84 -14.02
C TRP A 9 9.42 -0.46 -13.39
N ARG A 10 8.95 -1.40 -14.22
CA ARG A 10 8.50 -2.72 -13.76
C ARG A 10 9.61 -3.46 -13.03
N LEU A 11 10.80 -3.47 -13.60
CA LEU A 11 11.98 -4.09 -12.98
C LEU A 11 12.29 -3.42 -11.65
N PHE A 12 12.24 -2.09 -11.57
CA PHE A 12 12.46 -1.34 -10.34
C PHE A 12 11.49 -1.74 -9.23
N VAL A 13 10.18 -1.80 -9.53
CA VAL A 13 9.14 -2.23 -8.55
C VAL A 13 9.40 -3.67 -8.08
N VAL A 14 9.72 -4.58 -9.00
CA VAL A 14 10.03 -5.98 -8.65
C VAL A 14 11.26 -6.05 -7.75
N VAL A 15 12.35 -5.37 -8.11
CA VAL A 15 13.60 -5.36 -7.31
C VAL A 15 13.35 -4.79 -5.92
N LEU A 16 12.66 -3.65 -5.81
CA LEU A 16 12.32 -3.08 -4.51
C LEU A 16 11.46 -4.02 -3.67
N THR A 17 10.51 -4.71 -4.29
CA THR A 17 9.65 -5.67 -3.59
C THR A 17 10.46 -6.85 -3.06
N VAL A 18 11.39 -7.38 -3.85
CA VAL A 18 12.31 -8.46 -3.42
C VAL A 18 13.20 -7.99 -2.27
N LEU A 19 13.72 -6.77 -2.35
CA LEU A 19 14.54 -6.20 -1.27
C LEU A 19 13.73 -5.98 0.02
N ALA A 20 12.50 -5.49 -0.10
CA ALA A 20 11.59 -5.30 1.02
C ALA A 20 11.22 -6.65 1.66
N PHE A 21 10.93 -7.67 0.84
CA PHE A 21 10.68 -9.03 1.31
C PHE A 21 11.91 -9.58 2.05
N ALA A 22 13.09 -9.49 1.46
CA ALA A 22 14.34 -9.95 2.07
C ALA A 22 14.65 -9.23 3.40
N HIS A 23 14.37 -7.92 3.46
CA HIS A 23 14.48 -7.14 4.70
C HIS A 23 13.50 -7.65 5.76
N GLY A 24 12.22 -7.80 5.43
CA GLY A 24 11.20 -8.34 6.35
C GLY A 24 11.55 -9.74 6.84
N TYR A 25 11.98 -10.61 5.93
CA TYR A 25 12.38 -11.99 6.24
C TYR A 25 13.56 -12.06 7.23
N ARG A 26 14.57 -11.20 7.05
CA ARG A 26 15.78 -11.22 7.88
C ARG A 26 15.65 -10.42 9.18
N LYS A 27 14.92 -9.31 9.15
CA LYS A 27 14.89 -8.33 10.27
C LYS A 27 13.66 -8.45 11.15
N LEU A 28 12.56 -8.95 10.63
CA LEU A 28 11.31 -9.12 11.38
C LEU A 28 11.10 -10.60 11.71
N SER A 29 10.59 -11.36 10.76
CA SER A 29 10.54 -12.82 10.81
C SER A 29 10.22 -13.40 9.44
N PRO A 30 10.65 -14.64 9.13
CA PRO A 30 10.25 -15.32 7.91
C PRO A 30 8.72 -15.42 7.77
N PHE A 31 8.05 -15.75 8.86
CA PHE A 31 6.60 -15.86 8.91
C PHE A 31 5.92 -14.51 8.62
N PHE A 32 6.38 -13.42 9.24
CA PHE A 32 5.86 -12.08 8.98
C PHE A 32 6.00 -11.72 7.50
N ALA A 33 7.18 -11.93 6.91
CA ALA A 33 7.41 -11.59 5.51
C ALA A 33 6.48 -12.36 4.59
N VAL A 34 6.36 -13.68 4.74
CA VAL A 34 5.47 -14.51 3.91
C VAL A 34 4.00 -14.09 4.07
N THR A 35 3.56 -13.86 5.31
CA THR A 35 2.18 -13.44 5.59
C THR A 35 1.89 -12.06 5.00
N TRP A 36 2.77 -11.09 5.20
CA TRP A 36 2.58 -9.74 4.72
C TRP A 36 2.55 -9.66 3.20
N PHE A 37 3.56 -10.24 2.55
CA PHE A 37 3.64 -10.18 1.09
C PHE A 37 2.60 -11.07 0.42
N GLY A 38 2.27 -12.22 1.02
CA GLY A 38 1.17 -13.07 0.54
C GLY A 38 -0.19 -12.36 0.62
N ALA A 39 -0.50 -11.71 1.74
CA ALA A 39 -1.71 -10.91 1.89
C ALA A 39 -1.74 -9.75 0.90
N GLY A 40 -0.62 -9.06 0.70
CA GLY A 40 -0.50 -7.97 -0.26
C GLY A 40 -0.72 -8.39 -1.70
N LEU A 41 -0.21 -9.57 -2.10
CA LEU A 41 -0.47 -10.13 -3.43
C LEU A 41 -1.95 -10.48 -3.64
N ILE A 42 -2.59 -11.09 -2.64
CA ILE A 42 -4.03 -11.36 -2.68
C ILE A 42 -4.80 -10.06 -2.79
N PHE A 43 -4.46 -9.07 -1.96
CA PHE A 43 -5.07 -7.75 -2.04
C PHE A 43 -4.89 -7.13 -3.44
N GLY A 44 -3.67 -7.07 -3.97
CA GLY A 44 -3.37 -6.53 -5.30
C GLY A 44 -4.19 -7.23 -6.41
N TRP A 45 -4.35 -8.55 -6.31
CA TRP A 45 -5.17 -9.32 -7.24
C TRP A 45 -6.64 -8.88 -7.28
N PHE A 46 -7.23 -8.62 -6.13
CA PHE A 46 -8.63 -8.18 -6.04
C PHE A 46 -8.81 -6.68 -6.27
N PHE A 47 -7.74 -5.92 -6.10
CA PHE A 47 -7.75 -4.48 -6.12
C PHE A 47 -7.47 -3.89 -7.49
N THR A 48 -6.73 -4.57 -8.36
CA THR A 48 -6.32 -4.03 -9.65
C THR A 48 -7.06 -4.69 -10.81
N ASP A 49 -7.47 -3.88 -11.79
CA ASP A 49 -8.01 -4.41 -13.05
C ASP A 49 -6.91 -4.92 -13.99
N HIS A 50 -5.67 -4.53 -13.76
CA HIS A 50 -4.49 -4.90 -14.57
C HIS A 50 -3.72 -6.06 -13.97
N ARG A 51 -4.42 -7.18 -13.70
CA ARG A 51 -3.86 -8.39 -13.06
C ARG A 51 -2.66 -9.01 -13.77
N SER A 52 -2.47 -8.66 -15.05
CA SER A 52 -1.33 -9.14 -15.85
C SER A 52 -0.04 -8.34 -15.64
N SER A 53 -0.10 -7.23 -14.92
CA SER A 53 1.02 -6.32 -14.70
C SER A 53 1.64 -6.57 -13.32
N PRO A 54 2.93 -6.98 -13.26
CA PRO A 54 3.59 -7.25 -11.98
C PRO A 54 3.56 -6.08 -11.03
N GLU A 55 3.74 -4.86 -11.54
CA GLU A 55 3.72 -3.64 -10.74
C GLU A 55 2.36 -3.39 -10.10
N ALA A 56 1.26 -3.70 -10.81
CA ALA A 56 -0.08 -3.53 -10.27
C ALA A 56 -0.32 -4.44 -9.05
N LEU A 57 0.25 -5.64 -9.06
CA LEU A 57 0.14 -6.58 -7.94
C LEU A 57 1.08 -6.23 -6.79
N LEU A 58 2.29 -5.77 -7.10
CA LEU A 58 3.35 -5.60 -6.12
C LEU A 58 3.36 -4.21 -5.49
N LEU A 59 2.95 -3.18 -6.23
CA LEU A 59 3.00 -1.79 -5.75
C LEU A 59 2.22 -1.57 -4.46
N PRO A 60 0.98 -2.07 -4.30
CA PRO A 60 0.24 -1.88 -3.06
C PRO A 60 0.97 -2.43 -1.83
N VAL A 61 1.48 -3.66 -1.91
CA VAL A 61 2.18 -4.25 -0.76
C VAL A 61 3.49 -3.54 -0.47
N LEU A 62 4.21 -3.12 -1.50
CA LEU A 62 5.47 -2.39 -1.37
C LEU A 62 5.26 -1.03 -0.68
N VAL A 63 4.29 -0.24 -1.14
CA VAL A 63 3.97 1.07 -0.55
C VAL A 63 3.56 0.93 0.90
N VAL A 64 2.64 0.01 1.21
CA VAL A 64 2.19 -0.21 2.60
C VAL A 64 3.32 -0.71 3.49
N TYR A 65 4.19 -1.60 2.99
CA TYR A 65 5.36 -2.07 3.72
C TYR A 65 6.33 -0.93 4.06
N LEU A 66 6.68 -0.12 3.06
CA LEU A 66 7.58 1.03 3.25
C LEU A 66 6.95 2.07 4.19
N ALA A 67 5.67 2.35 4.04
CA ALA A 67 4.93 3.26 4.91
C ALA A 67 4.95 2.79 6.37
N ALA A 68 4.69 1.50 6.61
CA ALA A 68 4.73 0.91 7.95
C ALA A 68 6.15 0.93 8.55
N ALA A 69 7.18 0.67 7.74
CA ALA A 69 8.57 0.71 8.18
C ALA A 69 9.02 2.13 8.57
N VAL A 70 8.65 3.14 7.76
CA VAL A 70 8.95 4.55 8.05
C VAL A 70 8.16 5.02 9.27
N ALA A 71 6.86 4.73 9.33
CA ALA A 71 6.00 5.07 10.47
C ALA A 71 6.57 4.49 11.77
N LYS A 72 6.98 3.23 11.77
CA LYS A 72 7.64 2.60 12.91
C LYS A 72 8.89 3.38 13.33
N GLY A 73 9.78 3.69 12.40
CA GLY A 73 11.01 4.41 12.69
C GLY A 73 10.79 5.82 13.25
N VAL A 74 9.70 6.49 12.87
CA VAL A 74 9.34 7.83 13.37
C VAL A 74 8.63 7.75 14.72
N VAL A 75 7.61 6.89 14.85
CA VAL A 75 6.79 6.78 16.06
C VAL A 75 7.59 6.21 17.24
N GLU A 76 8.42 5.20 17.01
CA GLU A 76 9.22 4.58 18.09
C GLU A 76 10.30 5.50 18.68
N ARG A 77 10.67 6.57 17.97
CA ARG A 77 11.63 7.58 18.47
C ARG A 77 10.98 8.70 19.26
N GLY A 78 9.65 8.77 19.27
CA GLY A 78 8.90 9.86 19.90
C GLY A 78 8.22 9.48 21.22
N ALA A 79 7.58 10.46 21.84
CA ALA A 79 6.78 10.29 23.05
C ALA A 79 5.56 9.37 22.88
N LEU A 80 5.23 9.01 21.65
CA LEU A 80 4.10 8.14 21.28
C LEU A 80 4.54 6.71 20.99
N ALA A 81 5.78 6.34 21.36
CA ALA A 81 6.29 4.98 21.24
C ALA A 81 5.33 3.98 21.89
N GLY A 82 5.02 2.91 21.18
CA GLY A 82 4.09 1.87 21.65
C GLY A 82 2.59 2.17 21.42
N ASN A 83 2.22 3.37 20.96
CA ASN A 83 0.83 3.65 20.64
C ASN A 83 0.45 3.07 19.25
N HIS A 84 -0.27 1.95 19.27
CA HIS A 84 -0.66 1.24 18.05
C HIS A 84 -1.56 2.09 17.12
N ILE A 85 -2.45 2.91 17.67
CA ILE A 85 -3.36 3.76 16.88
C ILE A 85 -2.53 4.81 16.12
N VAL A 86 -1.62 5.48 16.82
CA VAL A 86 -0.73 6.47 16.18
C VAL A 86 0.11 5.82 15.09
N HIS A 87 0.59 4.60 15.32
CA HIS A 87 1.38 3.89 14.31
C HIS A 87 0.55 3.54 13.07
N VAL A 88 -0.70 3.09 13.24
CA VAL A 88 -1.62 2.81 12.14
C VAL A 88 -1.92 4.08 11.34
N LEU A 89 -2.25 5.18 12.02
CA LEU A 89 -2.53 6.47 11.35
C LEU A 89 -1.29 7.04 10.64
N ALA A 90 -0.13 6.97 11.29
CA ALA A 90 1.14 7.38 10.68
C ALA A 90 1.45 6.55 9.42
N THR A 91 1.15 5.24 9.42
CA THR A 91 1.30 4.39 8.25
C THR A 91 0.42 4.89 7.09
N GLY A 92 -0.79 5.34 7.37
CA GLY A 92 -1.65 5.97 6.36
C GLY A 92 -1.03 7.24 5.75
N VAL A 93 -0.56 8.15 6.60
CA VAL A 93 0.09 9.39 6.14
C VAL A 93 1.32 9.09 5.28
N PHE A 94 2.20 8.20 5.74
CA PHE A 94 3.38 7.82 4.96
C PHE A 94 3.04 7.04 3.69
N GLY A 95 1.94 6.28 3.68
CA GLY A 95 1.40 5.64 2.47
C GLY A 95 1.07 6.67 1.39
N ALA A 96 0.36 7.73 1.74
CA ALA A 96 0.08 8.84 0.85
C ALA A 96 1.36 9.54 0.35
N LEU A 97 2.28 9.86 1.29
CA LEU A 97 3.52 10.59 0.97
C LEU A 97 4.48 9.78 0.08
N ILE A 98 4.49 8.46 0.21
CA ILE A 98 5.33 7.57 -0.63
C ILE A 98 4.67 7.34 -1.99
N ALA A 99 3.36 7.10 -2.00
CA ALA A 99 2.65 6.80 -3.23
C ALA A 99 2.57 8.00 -4.18
N LEU A 100 2.36 9.21 -3.66
CA LEU A 100 2.21 10.42 -4.49
C LEU A 100 3.37 10.65 -5.46
N PRO A 101 4.64 10.71 -5.04
CA PRO A 101 5.75 10.88 -5.97
C PRO A 101 5.93 9.69 -6.92
N LEU A 102 5.65 8.47 -6.48
CA LEU A 102 5.73 7.29 -7.33
C LEU A 102 4.70 7.35 -8.46
N GLU A 103 3.44 7.60 -8.13
CA GLU A 103 2.35 7.71 -9.10
C GLU A 103 2.52 8.92 -10.02
N SER A 104 2.91 10.08 -9.46
CA SER A 104 3.16 11.29 -10.26
C SER A 104 4.30 11.11 -11.26
N SER A 105 5.37 10.44 -10.83
CA SER A 105 6.50 10.15 -11.72
C SER A 105 6.11 9.15 -12.80
N ALA A 106 5.38 8.09 -12.45
CA ALA A 106 4.92 7.08 -13.39
C ALA A 106 3.94 7.69 -14.42
N ALA A 107 3.02 8.55 -13.98
CA ALA A 107 2.10 9.25 -14.84
C ALA A 107 2.81 10.25 -15.78
N ALA A 108 3.74 11.05 -15.25
CA ALA A 108 4.52 12.02 -16.05
C ALA A 108 5.38 11.35 -17.12
N MET A 109 5.83 10.11 -16.89
CA MET A 109 6.59 9.32 -17.85
C MET A 109 5.69 8.49 -18.79
N GLY A 110 4.38 8.54 -18.63
CA GLY A 110 3.42 7.77 -19.43
C GLY A 110 3.43 6.26 -19.14
N TRP A 111 3.96 5.84 -18.01
CA TRP A 111 4.04 4.41 -17.64
C TRP A 111 2.75 3.88 -17.06
N THR A 112 2.01 4.73 -16.39
CA THR A 112 0.68 4.44 -15.90
C THR A 112 -0.29 5.50 -16.42
N THR A 113 -1.50 5.09 -16.74
CA THR A 113 -2.60 6.03 -16.83
C THR A 113 -3.09 6.27 -15.41
N PRO A 114 -3.22 7.53 -14.95
CA PRO A 114 -3.70 7.85 -13.60
C PRO A 114 -5.15 7.41 -13.33
N ARG A 115 -5.77 6.73 -14.23
CA ARG A 115 -6.98 5.94 -14.00
C ARG A 115 -6.60 4.73 -13.15
N SER A 116 -6.26 5.00 -11.89
CA SER A 116 -6.35 3.93 -10.94
C SER A 116 -7.81 3.54 -10.91
N THR A 117 -8.08 2.33 -11.31
CA THR A 117 -9.36 1.65 -11.23
C THR A 117 -9.95 1.60 -9.83
N PHE A 118 -9.25 2.18 -8.90
CA PHE A 118 -9.58 2.28 -7.52
C PHE A 118 -10.94 2.90 -7.30
N ILE A 119 -11.29 3.91 -8.09
CA ILE A 119 -12.54 4.61 -7.87
C ILE A 119 -13.07 5.13 -9.19
N ARG A 120 -13.99 4.37 -9.76
CA ARG A 120 -14.86 4.88 -10.82
C ARG A 120 -15.60 6.15 -10.42
N LEU A 121 -15.79 6.38 -9.11
CA LEU A 121 -16.47 7.54 -8.56
C LEU A 121 -15.65 8.83 -8.66
N TRP A 122 -14.31 8.74 -8.64
CA TRP A 122 -13.43 9.92 -8.64
C TRP A 122 -12.67 10.11 -9.95
N ALA A 123 -12.88 9.24 -10.92
CA ALA A 123 -12.38 9.44 -12.28
C ALA A 123 -12.96 10.71 -12.97
N GLN A 124 -13.89 11.40 -12.33
CA GLN A 124 -14.48 12.65 -12.80
C GLN A 124 -13.87 13.91 -12.14
N SER A 125 -12.90 13.76 -11.23
CA SER A 125 -12.22 14.92 -10.66
C SER A 125 -11.46 15.66 -11.75
N GLU A 126 -11.88 16.91 -12.01
CA GLU A 126 -11.19 17.83 -12.92
C GLU A 126 -9.88 18.34 -12.31
N HIS A 127 -9.65 18.08 -11.00
CA HIS A 127 -8.51 18.58 -10.27
C HIS A 127 -7.41 17.52 -10.24
N THR A 128 -6.25 17.89 -10.73
CA THR A 128 -5.07 16.99 -10.77
C THR A 128 -3.86 17.63 -10.12
N TRP A 129 -2.99 16.80 -9.56
CA TRP A 129 -1.64 17.16 -9.18
C TRP A 129 -0.74 17.24 -10.41
N THR A 130 0.48 17.73 -10.21
CA THR A 130 1.52 17.70 -11.23
C THR A 130 1.63 16.27 -11.82
N GLY A 131 1.65 16.17 -13.16
CA GLY A 131 1.68 14.88 -13.86
C GLY A 131 0.31 14.26 -14.14
N GLY A 132 -0.82 14.99 -13.89
CA GLY A 132 -2.16 14.49 -14.18
C GLY A 132 -2.72 13.48 -13.19
N VAL A 133 -2.13 13.39 -12.00
CA VAL A 133 -2.59 12.49 -10.92
C VAL A 133 -3.79 13.11 -10.22
N PRO A 134 -4.91 12.39 -10.03
CA PRO A 134 -6.06 12.88 -9.29
C PRO A 134 -5.71 13.30 -7.86
N LEU A 135 -6.32 14.39 -7.37
CA LEU A 135 -6.06 14.90 -6.01
C LEU A 135 -6.43 13.90 -4.91
N GLU A 136 -7.38 13.04 -5.20
CA GLU A 136 -7.89 12.02 -4.29
C GLU A 136 -6.93 10.84 -4.09
N LEU A 137 -6.00 10.64 -5.01
CA LEU A 137 -5.08 9.50 -4.95
C LEU A 137 -4.29 9.40 -3.63
N PRO A 138 -3.73 10.50 -3.08
CA PRO A 138 -3.09 10.45 -1.77
C PRO A 138 -4.01 9.98 -0.65
N LEU A 139 -5.29 10.41 -0.67
CA LEU A 139 -6.27 9.96 0.33
C LEU A 139 -6.55 8.46 0.20
N GLN A 140 -6.67 7.97 -1.02
CA GLN A 140 -6.87 6.53 -1.26
C GLN A 140 -5.70 5.71 -0.70
N TRP A 141 -4.47 6.13 -0.95
CA TRP A 141 -3.29 5.47 -0.42
C TRP A 141 -3.19 5.59 1.10
N ALA A 142 -3.60 6.73 1.68
CA ALA A 142 -3.71 6.87 3.12
C ALA A 142 -4.69 5.87 3.72
N VAL A 143 -5.91 5.81 3.18
CA VAL A 143 -6.95 4.88 3.64
C VAL A 143 -6.53 3.42 3.46
N LEU A 144 -5.99 3.07 2.29
CA LEU A 144 -5.48 1.73 2.02
C LEU A 144 -4.43 1.30 3.04
N SER A 145 -3.40 2.13 3.22
CA SER A 145 -2.29 1.82 4.12
C SER A 145 -2.75 1.71 5.57
N THR A 146 -3.69 2.58 5.99
CA THR A 146 -4.31 2.55 7.32
C THR A 146 -5.11 1.26 7.53
N LEU A 147 -5.97 0.89 6.59
CA LEU A 147 -6.81 -0.31 6.71
C LEU A 147 -5.98 -1.58 6.68
N PHE A 148 -5.06 -1.70 5.73
CA PHE A 148 -4.20 -2.89 5.61
C PHE A 148 -3.39 -3.12 6.90
N TYR A 149 -2.68 -2.07 7.33
CA TYR A 149 -1.86 -2.16 8.54
C TYR A 149 -2.71 -2.26 9.81
N GLY A 150 -3.87 -1.60 9.83
CA GLY A 150 -4.84 -1.68 10.93
C GLY A 150 -5.38 -3.09 11.15
N VAL A 151 -5.78 -3.76 10.07
CA VAL A 151 -6.21 -5.18 10.16
C VAL A 151 -5.09 -6.07 10.69
N TYR A 152 -3.87 -5.89 10.17
CA TYR A 152 -2.70 -6.63 10.66
C TYR A 152 -2.48 -6.40 12.16
N LYS A 153 -2.50 -5.14 12.61
CA LYS A 153 -2.29 -4.78 14.02
C LYS A 153 -3.43 -5.24 14.94
N LEU A 154 -4.66 -5.21 14.45
CA LEU A 154 -5.79 -5.75 15.20
C LEU A 154 -5.64 -7.25 15.45
N LEU A 155 -5.25 -8.01 14.45
CA LEU A 155 -5.02 -9.45 14.57
C LEU A 155 -3.87 -9.76 15.52
N ASP A 156 -2.80 -8.96 15.48
CA ASP A 156 -1.66 -9.04 16.39
C ASP A 156 -2.09 -8.75 17.84
N HIS A 157 -2.94 -7.73 18.04
CA HIS A 157 -3.45 -7.35 19.38
C HIS A 157 -4.39 -8.41 19.99
N VAL A 158 -5.20 -9.06 19.17
CA VAL A 158 -6.10 -10.14 19.64
C VAL A 158 -5.32 -11.38 20.05
N GLY A 159 -4.03 -11.47 19.74
CA GLY A 159 -3.17 -12.57 20.16
C GLY A 159 -3.49 -13.89 19.45
N LEU A 160 -4.03 -13.83 18.25
CA LEU A 160 -4.26 -15.03 17.45
C LEU A 160 -2.94 -15.72 17.14
N GLY A 161 -2.92 -17.06 17.22
CA GLY A 161 -1.77 -17.82 16.78
C GLY A 161 -1.41 -17.51 15.32
N ALA A 162 -0.13 -17.54 15.00
CA ALA A 162 0.41 -17.12 13.71
C ALA A 162 -0.33 -17.69 12.50
N THR A 163 -0.67 -18.98 12.51
CA THR A 163 -1.41 -19.63 11.43
C THR A 163 -2.82 -19.04 11.26
N LEU A 164 -3.54 -18.84 12.37
CA LEU A 164 -4.89 -18.29 12.32
C LEU A 164 -4.88 -16.82 11.89
N GLN A 165 -3.91 -16.06 12.36
CA GLN A 165 -3.68 -14.68 11.92
C GLN A 165 -3.48 -14.62 10.39
N THR A 166 -2.67 -15.52 9.82
CA THR A 166 -2.46 -15.59 8.37
C THR A 166 -3.75 -15.91 7.62
N ILE A 167 -4.50 -16.90 8.08
CA ILE A 167 -5.76 -17.31 7.45
C ILE A 167 -6.77 -16.15 7.45
N VAL A 168 -6.94 -15.48 8.60
CA VAL A 168 -7.87 -14.36 8.74
C VAL A 168 -7.40 -13.17 7.88
N LEU A 169 -6.10 -12.86 7.89
CA LEU A 169 -5.56 -11.77 7.08
C LEU A 169 -5.77 -12.05 5.58
N PHE A 170 -5.46 -13.26 5.11
CA PHE A 170 -5.68 -13.63 3.70
C PHE A 170 -7.16 -13.57 3.32
N GLY A 171 -8.04 -14.06 4.21
CA GLY A 171 -9.49 -14.00 4.01
C GLY A 171 -10.06 -12.57 4.00
N ALA A 172 -9.44 -11.63 4.72
CA ALA A 172 -9.86 -10.24 4.75
C ALA A 172 -9.45 -9.44 3.48
N MET A 173 -8.37 -9.84 2.81
CA MET A 173 -7.81 -9.09 1.68
C MET A 173 -8.79 -8.84 0.52
N PRO A 174 -9.65 -9.77 0.10
CA PRO A 174 -10.63 -9.53 -0.95
C PRO A 174 -11.68 -8.46 -0.61
N PHE A 175 -11.90 -8.20 0.68
CA PHE A 175 -12.91 -7.25 1.16
C PHE A 175 -12.33 -5.85 1.40
N LEU A 176 -11.03 -5.71 1.55
CA LEU A 176 -10.37 -4.41 1.79
C LEU A 176 -10.65 -3.38 0.69
N PRO A 177 -10.65 -3.71 -0.62
CA PRO A 177 -11.00 -2.74 -1.65
C PRO A 177 -12.37 -2.09 -1.43
N ARG A 178 -13.37 -2.89 -1.06
CA ARG A 178 -14.71 -2.38 -0.74
C ARG A 178 -14.70 -1.50 0.51
N GLY A 179 -13.92 -1.87 1.51
CA GLY A 179 -13.73 -1.05 2.71
C GLY A 179 -13.10 0.30 2.39
N VAL A 180 -12.11 0.34 1.50
CA VAL A 180 -11.50 1.59 1.03
C VAL A 180 -12.54 2.45 0.29
N GLU A 181 -13.28 1.87 -0.66
CA GLU A 181 -14.33 2.56 -1.39
C GLU A 181 -15.38 3.17 -0.44
N TRP A 182 -15.83 2.38 0.54
CA TRP A 182 -16.82 2.82 1.51
C TRP A 182 -16.31 3.99 2.36
N VAL A 183 -15.07 3.90 2.89
CA VAL A 183 -14.49 4.98 3.70
C VAL A 183 -14.32 6.24 2.87
N VAL A 184 -13.85 6.12 1.64
CA VAL A 184 -13.64 7.26 0.76
C VAL A 184 -14.96 7.96 0.40
N GLN A 185 -16.05 7.19 0.20
CA GLN A 185 -17.39 7.75 -0.04
C GLN A 185 -17.93 8.58 1.13
N LEU A 186 -17.43 8.38 2.35
CA LEU A 186 -17.82 9.19 3.51
C LEU A 186 -17.23 10.61 3.47
N PHE A 187 -16.19 10.82 2.66
CA PHE A 187 -15.49 12.10 2.56
C PHE A 187 -15.74 12.84 1.23
N GLY A 188 -16.45 12.24 0.30
CA GLY A 188 -16.83 12.82 -1.01
C GLY A 188 -18.30 13.03 -1.12
#